data_4390259582dddc174fc32fe764130d34
#
_entry.id   4390259582dddc174fc32fe764130d34
#
_cell.length_a   1.000
_cell.length_b   1.000
_cell.length_c   1.000
_cell.angle_alpha   90.00
_cell.angle_beta   90.00
_cell.angle_gamma   90.00
#
_symmetry.space_group_name_H-M   'P 1'
#
loop_
_entity.id
_entity.type
_entity.pdbx_description
1 polymer ?
#
loop_
_entity_poly.entity_id
_entity_poly.type
_entity_poly.pdbx_seq_one_letter_code
_entity_poly.pdbx_strand_id
1 'polypeptide(L)'
;MSTMEAGQVPETGAISLPPPEKVGGIPXMQALKARHSAREFDGRVLPLQVLSNLLWAANGVNRAGTGQRTAPSARDWRETDVLVITPEGAYRYDPPTHALSRMVAGDLRPLAGVQDFVATAPLNLVYVADLDRTGEASAEEAAFYSATDAGFIAQNVYLYCASAGLAGVVRGQLDRAALGAALGLGPSQRITLAQTVGYPAGSDT
;
A
#
# COMPACT_ATOMS: atom_id res chain seq x y z
N MET A 1 12.96 11.90 -22.07
CA MET A 1 11.78 11.99 -21.19
C MET A 1 10.72 11.06 -21.76
N SER A 2 10.66 9.84 -21.26
CA SER A 2 9.67 8.86 -21.74
C SER A 2 8.43 8.96 -20.85
N THR A 3 7.39 9.55 -21.41
CA THR A 3 6.07 9.48 -20.83
C THR A 3 5.56 8.06 -21.06
N MET A 4 5.56 7.23 -20.04
CA MET A 4 4.83 5.97 -20.14
C MET A 4 3.35 6.29 -20.13
N GLU A 5 2.73 6.13 -21.28
CA GLU A 5 1.29 6.24 -21.40
C GLU A 5 0.61 5.20 -20.48
N ALA A 6 -0.44 5.63 -19.82
CA ALA A 6 -1.31 4.74 -19.07
C ALA A 6 -1.92 3.73 -20.06
N GLY A 7 -1.44 2.50 -20.07
CA GLY A 7 -2.10 1.50 -20.88
C GLY A 7 -1.27 0.42 -21.49
N GLN A 8 -0.37 -0.21 -20.74
CA GLN A 8 0.01 -1.59 -21.10
C GLN A 8 0.71 -2.24 -19.92
N VAL A 9 -0.10 -2.79 -19.02
CA VAL A 9 0.40 -3.81 -18.10
C VAL A 9 0.62 -5.07 -18.93
N PRO A 10 1.83 -5.61 -18.96
CA PRO A 10 2.06 -6.86 -19.72
C PRO A 10 1.14 -7.97 -19.21
N GLU A 11 0.66 -8.81 -20.11
CA GLU A 11 -0.21 -9.93 -19.76
C GLU A 11 0.46 -10.92 -18.78
N THR A 12 1.75 -10.88 -18.67
CA THR A 12 2.55 -11.73 -17.78
C THR A 12 3.12 -10.94 -16.60
N GLY A 13 2.33 -10.23 -15.95
CA GLY A 13 2.28 -10.08 -14.56
C GLY A 13 3.23 -9.23 -13.78
N ALA A 14 4.44 -8.89 -14.11
CA ALA A 14 5.31 -8.10 -13.23
C ALA A 14 5.59 -6.71 -13.79
N ILE A 15 5.37 -5.67 -12.96
CA ILE A 15 5.75 -4.30 -13.29
C ILE A 15 6.95 -3.95 -12.44
N SER A 16 8.13 -3.72 -13.08
CA SER A 16 9.29 -3.20 -12.38
C SER A 16 9.04 -1.74 -12.02
N LEU A 17 9.21 -1.43 -10.74
CA LEU A 17 9.10 -0.04 -10.29
C LEU A 17 10.44 0.67 -10.52
N PRO A 18 10.44 1.96 -10.86
CA PRO A 18 11.72 2.68 -10.90
C PRO A 18 12.38 2.69 -9.53
N PRO A 19 13.71 2.82 -9.45
CA PRO A 19 14.37 2.90 -8.15
C PRO A 19 13.78 4.00 -7.29
N PRO A 20 13.52 3.74 -6.00
CA PRO A 20 12.93 4.76 -5.14
C PRO A 20 13.92 5.88 -4.85
N GLU A 21 13.42 7.09 -4.79
CA GLU A 21 14.20 8.27 -4.41
C GLU A 21 14.27 8.33 -2.89
N LYS A 22 15.44 8.03 -2.35
CA LYS A 22 15.66 7.87 -0.91
C LYS A 22 16.16 9.14 -0.24
N VAL A 23 16.33 10.21 -1.01
CA VAL A 23 16.82 11.50 -0.53
C VAL A 23 15.82 12.57 -0.93
N GLY A 24 15.50 13.46 -0.01
CA GLY A 24 14.56 14.55 -0.28
C GLY A 24 13.37 14.52 0.68
N GLY A 25 12.29 15.15 0.24
CA GLY A 25 11.10 15.31 1.08
C GLY A 25 11.26 16.42 2.10
N ILE A 26 10.34 16.50 3.07
CA ILE A 26 10.38 17.50 4.14
C ILE A 26 10.92 16.84 5.42
N PRO A 27 11.50 17.68 6.34
CA PRO A 27 12.02 17.12 7.59
C PRO A 27 10.96 16.37 8.42
N UNK A 28 11.19 15.25 9.17
CA UNK A 28 10.42 14.48 9.74
C UNK A 28 9.54 15.11 10.48
N MET A 29 10.03 16.14 11.41
CA MET A 29 9.11 16.82 12.30
C MET A 29 8.05 17.62 11.55
N GLN A 30 8.40 18.14 10.39
CA GLN A 30 7.42 18.81 9.55
C GLN A 30 6.39 17.81 8.98
N ALA A 31 6.83 16.62 8.57
CA ALA A 31 5.92 15.58 8.09
C ALA A 31 4.95 15.14 9.21
N LEU A 32 5.48 14.96 10.41
CA LEU A 32 4.64 14.63 11.58
C LEU A 32 3.61 15.72 11.86
N LYS A 33 4.03 16.99 11.79
CA LYS A 33 3.14 18.13 11.99
C LYS A 33 2.06 18.22 10.91
N ALA A 34 2.42 17.89 9.64
CA ALA A 34 1.50 18.00 8.51
C ALA A 34 0.57 16.79 8.38
N ARG A 35 0.97 15.62 8.90
CA ARG A 35 0.23 14.38 8.74
C ARG A 35 -1.20 14.51 9.30
N HIS A 36 -2.16 14.21 8.46
CA HIS A 36 -3.58 14.15 8.87
C HIS A 36 -4.31 13.12 7.99
N SER A 37 -5.50 12.75 8.40
CA SER A 37 -6.39 11.90 7.58
C SER A 37 -7.23 12.78 6.68
N ALA A 38 -7.10 12.60 5.38
CA ALA A 38 -7.83 13.36 4.37
C ALA A 38 -8.71 12.40 3.56
N ARG A 39 -9.95 12.79 3.31
CA ARG A 39 -10.95 11.94 2.67
C ARG A 39 -11.49 12.52 1.36
N GLU A 40 -10.83 13.56 0.86
CA GLU A 40 -11.21 14.20 -0.40
C GLU A 40 -10.03 14.10 -1.37
N PHE A 41 -10.25 13.44 -2.48
CA PHE A 41 -9.20 13.13 -3.45
C PHE A 41 -9.62 13.60 -4.82
N ASP A 42 -8.67 14.11 -5.60
CA ASP A 42 -8.91 14.20 -7.03
C ASP A 42 -8.56 12.86 -7.69
N GLY A 43 -9.04 12.64 -8.91
CA GLY A 43 -8.90 11.35 -9.58
C GLY A 43 -7.58 11.15 -10.32
N ARG A 44 -6.62 12.06 -10.18
CA ARG A 44 -5.35 11.96 -10.92
C ARG A 44 -4.59 10.69 -10.53
N VAL A 45 -4.13 9.97 -11.55
CA VAL A 45 -3.29 8.79 -11.36
C VAL A 45 -1.92 9.23 -10.81
N LEU A 46 -1.40 8.47 -9.86
CA LEU A 46 -0.06 8.74 -9.33
C LEU A 46 1.00 8.35 -10.36
N PRO A 47 1.97 9.22 -10.64
CA PRO A 47 3.09 8.81 -11.49
C PRO A 47 3.80 7.59 -10.92
N LEU A 48 4.37 6.78 -11.81
CA LEU A 48 5.01 5.54 -11.40
C LEU A 48 6.16 5.77 -10.39
N GLN A 49 6.88 6.89 -10.52
CA GLN A 49 7.94 7.23 -9.54
C GLN A 49 7.35 7.52 -8.15
N VAL A 50 6.22 8.22 -8.10
CA VAL A 50 5.53 8.52 -6.83
C VAL A 50 5.04 7.22 -6.19
N LEU A 51 4.47 6.31 -7.00
CA LEU A 51 4.03 4.99 -6.51
C LEU A 51 5.23 4.18 -6.00
N SER A 52 6.34 4.19 -6.72
CA SER A 52 7.57 3.52 -6.31
C SER A 52 8.04 4.02 -4.94
N ASN A 53 8.14 5.34 -4.79
CA ASN A 53 8.57 5.96 -3.54
C ASN A 53 7.61 5.63 -2.39
N LEU A 54 6.30 5.67 -2.65
CA LEU A 54 5.26 5.34 -1.68
C LEU A 54 5.40 3.90 -1.17
N LEU A 55 5.56 2.96 -2.09
CA LEU A 55 5.63 1.54 -1.72
C LEU A 55 6.94 1.23 -1.00
N TRP A 56 8.04 1.86 -1.43
CA TRP A 56 9.30 1.71 -0.69
C TRP A 56 9.17 2.29 0.72
N ALA A 57 8.60 3.48 0.85
CA ALA A 57 8.37 4.08 2.18
C ALA A 57 7.50 3.18 3.05
N ALA A 58 6.45 2.60 2.47
CA ALA A 58 5.52 1.74 3.18
C ALA A 58 6.21 0.52 3.80
N ASN A 59 6.89 -0.28 2.97
CA ASN A 59 7.43 -1.57 3.41
C ASN A 59 8.60 -2.06 2.54
N GLY A 60 9.37 -1.13 1.94
CA GLY A 60 10.50 -1.50 1.09
C GLY A 60 11.69 -2.02 1.88
N VAL A 61 12.61 -2.69 1.18
CA VAL A 61 13.85 -3.16 1.79
C VAL A 61 14.78 -1.97 1.98
N ASN A 62 15.16 -1.70 3.23
CA ASN A 62 16.11 -0.64 3.55
C ASN A 62 17.46 -1.17 4.06
N ARG A 63 17.55 -2.48 4.30
CA ARG A 63 18.78 -3.16 4.71
C ARG A 63 18.99 -4.37 3.80
N ALA A 64 19.62 -4.13 2.66
CA ALA A 64 19.73 -5.13 1.58
C ALA A 64 20.41 -6.44 2.06
N GLY A 65 21.37 -6.34 2.96
CA GLY A 65 22.11 -7.52 3.45
C GLY A 65 21.25 -8.48 4.29
N THR A 66 20.16 -8.00 4.89
CA THR A 66 19.28 -8.81 5.74
C THR A 66 17.86 -8.87 5.23
N GLY A 67 17.51 -8.06 4.23
CA GLY A 67 16.15 -7.98 3.70
C GLY A 67 15.14 -7.28 4.60
N GLN A 68 15.60 -6.64 5.66
CA GLN A 68 14.71 -5.94 6.59
C GLN A 68 14.13 -4.68 5.95
N ARG A 69 13.00 -4.24 6.48
CA ARG A 69 12.12 -3.29 5.82
C ARG A 69 12.13 -1.92 6.50
N THR A 70 11.53 -0.96 5.83
CA THR A 70 11.27 0.38 6.37
C THR A 70 10.33 0.33 7.57
N ALA A 71 9.35 -0.58 7.55
CA ALA A 71 8.47 -0.82 8.68
C ALA A 71 9.01 -2.00 9.52
N PRO A 72 8.93 -1.93 10.85
CA PRO A 72 9.28 -3.09 11.68
C PRO A 72 8.21 -4.18 11.56
N SER A 73 8.60 -5.40 11.87
CA SER A 73 7.68 -6.52 11.93
C SER A 73 8.00 -7.37 13.16
N ALA A 74 6.98 -7.73 13.91
CA ALA A 74 7.13 -8.54 15.12
C ALA A 74 7.89 -9.84 14.77
N ARG A 75 8.92 -10.15 15.58
CA ARG A 75 9.75 -11.35 15.37
C ARG A 75 10.33 -11.47 13.97
N ASP A 76 10.39 -10.35 13.23
CA ASP A 76 10.85 -10.30 11.82
C ASP A 76 10.05 -11.25 10.91
N TRP A 77 8.76 -11.44 11.20
CA TRP A 77 7.88 -12.33 10.41
C TRP A 77 7.70 -11.86 8.97
N ARG A 78 7.65 -10.54 8.78
CA ARG A 78 7.41 -9.91 7.46
C ARG A 78 6.14 -10.48 6.82
N GLU A 79 5.15 -10.74 7.65
CA GLU A 79 3.93 -11.45 7.26
C GLU A 79 2.97 -10.56 6.46
N THR A 80 3.11 -9.23 6.57
CA THR A 80 2.18 -8.30 5.91
C THR A 80 2.63 -7.98 4.49
N ASP A 81 1.80 -8.36 3.54
CA ASP A 81 1.91 -7.94 2.14
C ASP A 81 1.15 -6.64 1.93
N VAL A 82 1.68 -5.77 1.07
CA VAL A 82 1.01 -4.53 0.64
C VAL A 82 0.43 -4.79 -0.74
N LEU A 83 -0.89 -4.80 -0.83
CA LEU A 83 -1.59 -4.90 -2.11
C LEU A 83 -1.96 -3.51 -2.59
N VAL A 84 -1.92 -3.32 -3.90
CA VAL A 84 -2.14 -2.04 -4.59
C VAL A 84 -3.35 -2.22 -5.49
N ILE A 85 -4.44 -1.49 -5.22
CA ILE A 85 -5.65 -1.57 -6.04
C ILE A 85 -5.81 -0.26 -6.79
N THR A 86 -5.84 -0.36 -8.11
CA THR A 86 -6.00 0.75 -9.06
C THR A 86 -7.21 0.47 -9.97
N PRO A 87 -7.61 1.42 -10.83
CA PRO A 87 -8.67 1.12 -11.82
C PRO A 87 -8.37 -0.07 -12.73
N GLU A 88 -7.09 -0.38 -12.96
CA GLU A 88 -6.68 -1.43 -13.90
C GLU A 88 -6.59 -2.81 -13.25
N GLY A 89 -6.43 -2.87 -11.93
CA GLY A 89 -6.30 -4.17 -11.27
C GLY A 89 -5.79 -4.10 -9.86
N ALA A 90 -5.59 -5.27 -9.30
CA ALA A 90 -4.98 -5.45 -7.99
C ALA A 90 -3.61 -6.11 -8.16
N TYR A 91 -2.64 -5.59 -7.46
CA TYR A 91 -1.23 -6.01 -7.56
C TYR A 91 -0.67 -6.26 -6.16
N ARG A 92 0.27 -7.19 -6.06
CA ARG A 92 1.03 -7.39 -4.82
C ARG A 92 2.42 -6.78 -4.99
N TYR A 93 2.81 -5.96 -4.03
CA TYR A 93 4.15 -5.39 -3.99
C TYR A 93 5.13 -6.43 -3.47
N ASP A 94 6.23 -6.59 -4.18
CA ASP A 94 7.33 -7.47 -3.79
C ASP A 94 8.53 -6.60 -3.37
N PRO A 95 8.76 -6.41 -2.07
CA PRO A 95 9.84 -5.52 -1.62
C PRO A 95 11.25 -5.96 -2.04
N PRO A 96 11.60 -7.28 -2.04
CA PRO A 96 12.95 -7.66 -2.47
C PRO A 96 13.28 -7.28 -3.90
N THR A 97 12.35 -7.43 -4.83
CA THR A 97 12.59 -7.09 -6.24
C THR A 97 12.13 -5.69 -6.60
N HIS A 98 11.45 -5.01 -5.68
CA HIS A 98 10.84 -3.70 -5.88
C HIS A 98 9.96 -3.68 -7.13
N ALA A 99 9.01 -4.58 -7.16
CA ALA A 99 8.13 -4.80 -8.33
C ALA A 99 6.70 -5.07 -7.87
N LEU A 100 5.78 -4.94 -8.82
CA LEU A 100 4.38 -5.30 -8.62
C LEU A 100 4.06 -6.55 -9.44
N SER A 101 3.38 -7.51 -8.83
CA SER A 101 2.84 -8.68 -9.53
C SER A 101 1.33 -8.54 -9.61
N ARG A 102 0.76 -8.65 -10.81
CA ARG A 102 -0.69 -8.53 -10.97
C ARG A 102 -1.37 -9.79 -10.41
N MET A 103 -2.35 -9.58 -9.54
CA MET A 103 -3.16 -10.64 -8.96
C MET A 103 -4.48 -10.79 -9.72
N VAL A 104 -5.15 -9.67 -9.99
CA VAL A 104 -6.49 -9.64 -10.60
C VAL A 104 -6.55 -8.45 -11.54
N ALA A 105 -7.15 -8.64 -12.71
CA ALA A 105 -7.45 -7.55 -13.64
C ALA A 105 -8.80 -6.94 -13.31
N GLY A 106 -8.97 -5.65 -13.64
CA GLY A 106 -10.23 -4.95 -13.45
C GLY A 106 -10.30 -4.17 -12.15
N ASP A 107 -11.29 -3.32 -12.06
CA ASP A 107 -11.40 -2.33 -10.99
C ASP A 107 -12.04 -2.93 -9.74
N LEU A 108 -11.22 -3.22 -8.75
CA LEU A 108 -11.69 -3.71 -7.44
C LEU A 108 -11.79 -2.60 -6.39
N ARG A 109 -11.58 -1.32 -6.77
CA ARG A 109 -11.67 -0.22 -5.81
C ARG A 109 -13.02 -0.18 -5.08
N PRO A 110 -14.17 -0.44 -5.72
CA PRO A 110 -15.45 -0.42 -4.98
C PRO A 110 -15.54 -1.43 -3.85
N LEU A 111 -14.72 -2.47 -3.85
CA LEU A 111 -14.69 -3.46 -2.78
C LEU A 111 -13.70 -3.11 -1.67
N ALA A 112 -12.84 -2.11 -1.88
CA ALA A 112 -11.77 -1.79 -0.93
C ALA A 112 -12.24 -0.96 0.27
N GLY A 113 -13.51 -0.63 0.33
CA GLY A 113 -14.11 0.08 1.48
C GLY A 113 -15.54 0.50 1.19
N VAL A 114 -16.19 1.06 2.21
CA VAL A 114 -17.61 1.41 2.13
C VAL A 114 -17.85 2.91 1.94
N GLN A 115 -16.81 3.73 2.01
CA GLN A 115 -16.92 5.18 1.87
C GLN A 115 -16.83 5.57 0.39
N ASP A 116 -17.56 6.60 0.00
CA ASP A 116 -17.70 6.98 -1.42
C ASP A 116 -16.37 7.24 -2.13
N PHE A 117 -15.43 7.88 -1.45
CA PHE A 117 -14.15 8.23 -2.06
C PHE A 117 -13.30 6.99 -2.42
N VAL A 118 -13.56 5.85 -1.82
CA VAL A 118 -12.74 4.64 -2.03
C VAL A 118 -12.81 4.18 -3.49
N ALA A 119 -14.00 4.24 -4.08
CA ALA A 119 -14.21 3.79 -5.46
C ALA A 119 -13.68 4.77 -6.51
N THR A 120 -13.42 6.01 -6.14
CA THR A 120 -13.02 7.07 -7.10
C THR A 120 -11.60 7.55 -6.93
N ALA A 121 -11.00 7.39 -5.75
CA ALA A 121 -9.60 7.74 -5.53
C ALA A 121 -8.69 6.87 -6.43
N PRO A 122 -7.53 7.38 -6.85
CA PRO A 122 -6.70 6.64 -7.81
C PRO A 122 -6.08 5.37 -7.25
N LEU A 123 -5.96 5.25 -5.91
CA LEU A 123 -5.19 4.17 -5.31
C LEU A 123 -5.75 3.79 -3.95
N ASN A 124 -5.90 2.49 -3.72
CA ASN A 124 -6.14 1.94 -2.39
C ASN A 124 -5.07 0.89 -2.09
N LEU A 125 -4.40 1.04 -0.97
CA LEU A 125 -3.51 0.00 -0.43
C LEU A 125 -4.34 -0.89 0.48
N VAL A 126 -4.06 -2.20 0.45
CA VAL A 126 -4.70 -3.18 1.34
C VAL A 126 -3.58 -3.98 1.99
N TYR A 127 -3.60 -4.05 3.31
CA TYR A 127 -2.59 -4.75 4.10
C TYR A 127 -3.11 -6.13 4.44
N VAL A 128 -2.41 -7.16 3.96
CA VAL A 128 -2.83 -8.55 4.09
C VAL A 128 -1.77 -9.32 4.86
N ALA A 129 -2.14 -9.84 6.02
CA ALA A 129 -1.25 -10.69 6.80
C ALA A 129 -1.34 -12.14 6.30
N ASP A 130 -0.21 -12.72 6.02
CA ASP A 130 -0.10 -14.15 5.70
C ASP A 130 0.30 -14.89 6.97
N LEU A 131 -0.66 -15.50 7.63
CA LEU A 131 -0.46 -16.13 8.93
C LEU A 131 0.42 -17.38 8.85
N ASP A 132 0.64 -17.94 7.66
CA ASP A 132 1.62 -19.02 7.51
C ASP A 132 3.05 -18.55 7.80
N ARG A 133 3.29 -17.23 7.79
CA ARG A 133 4.61 -16.66 8.11
C ARG A 133 4.81 -16.39 9.60
N THR A 134 3.80 -16.62 10.45
CA THR A 134 3.90 -16.29 11.87
C THR A 134 4.43 -17.45 12.74
N GLY A 135 4.85 -18.54 12.11
CA GLY A 135 5.47 -19.66 12.79
C GLY A 135 4.52 -20.32 13.78
N GLU A 136 4.98 -20.50 15.00
CA GLU A 136 4.22 -21.19 16.05
C GLU A 136 3.39 -20.23 16.92
N ALA A 137 3.17 -18.99 16.46
CA ALA A 137 2.38 -18.02 17.24
C ALA A 137 0.94 -18.54 17.39
N SER A 138 0.34 -18.25 18.55
CA SER A 138 -1.08 -18.50 18.72
C SER A 138 -1.89 -17.61 17.79
N ALA A 139 -3.14 -18.00 17.50
CA ALA A 139 -4.03 -17.19 16.66
C ALA A 139 -4.19 -15.76 17.21
N GLU A 140 -4.26 -15.64 18.53
CA GLU A 140 -4.38 -14.34 19.19
C GLU A 140 -3.11 -13.49 19.01
N GLU A 141 -1.93 -14.07 19.23
CA GLU A 141 -0.66 -13.37 19.01
C GLU A 141 -0.48 -12.96 17.55
N ALA A 142 -0.76 -13.88 16.64
CA ALA A 142 -0.65 -13.60 15.21
C ALA A 142 -1.58 -12.44 14.80
N ALA A 143 -2.83 -12.45 15.26
CA ALA A 143 -3.78 -11.38 14.97
C ALA A 143 -3.32 -10.04 15.56
N PHE A 144 -2.87 -10.06 16.81
CA PHE A 144 -2.43 -8.84 17.51
C PHE A 144 -1.24 -8.19 16.80
N TYR A 145 -0.20 -8.99 16.56
CA TYR A 145 1.02 -8.42 15.97
C TYR A 145 0.85 -8.05 14.50
N SER A 146 0.05 -8.83 13.73
CA SER A 146 -0.18 -8.48 12.34
C SER A 146 -0.96 -7.17 12.19
N ALA A 147 -1.93 -6.94 13.09
CA ALA A 147 -2.65 -5.66 13.10
C ALA A 147 -1.72 -4.51 13.48
N THR A 148 -0.82 -4.75 14.45
CA THR A 148 0.16 -3.75 14.89
C THR A 148 1.13 -3.43 13.75
N ASP A 149 1.66 -4.45 13.09
CA ASP A 149 2.63 -4.30 11.99
C ASP A 149 2.00 -3.55 10.82
N ALA A 150 0.74 -3.83 10.49
CA ALA A 150 0.01 -3.07 9.47
C ALA A 150 -0.09 -1.58 9.84
N GLY A 151 -0.25 -1.27 11.12
CA GLY A 151 -0.26 0.12 11.61
C GLY A 151 1.09 0.83 11.38
N PHE A 152 2.20 0.12 11.56
CA PHE A 152 3.53 0.69 11.26
C PHE A 152 3.66 1.04 9.78
N ILE A 153 3.24 0.12 8.92
CA ILE A 153 3.25 0.34 7.46
C ILE A 153 2.37 1.54 7.10
N ALA A 154 1.16 1.58 7.65
CA ALA A 154 0.21 2.65 7.38
C ALA A 154 0.73 4.01 7.82
N GLN A 155 1.45 4.08 8.94
CA GLN A 155 2.05 5.34 9.39
C GLN A 155 3.18 5.79 8.46
N ASN A 156 4.00 4.87 7.95
CA ASN A 156 5.00 5.21 6.94
C ASN A 156 4.34 5.86 5.71
N VAL A 157 3.23 5.26 5.25
CA VAL A 157 2.45 5.81 4.12
C VAL A 157 1.94 7.21 4.45
N TYR A 158 1.37 7.42 5.64
CA TYR A 158 0.92 8.74 6.05
C TYR A 158 2.05 9.78 6.02
N LEU A 159 3.22 9.42 6.54
CA LEU A 159 4.34 10.36 6.59
C LEU A 159 4.87 10.65 5.18
N TYR A 160 4.91 9.63 4.33
CA TYR A 160 5.27 9.84 2.93
C TYR A 160 4.26 10.77 2.25
N CYS A 161 2.97 10.54 2.44
CA CYS A 161 1.93 11.40 1.86
C CYS A 161 2.10 12.85 2.31
N ALA A 162 2.30 13.06 3.61
CA ALA A 162 2.52 14.42 4.15
C ALA A 162 3.75 15.08 3.53
N SER A 163 4.79 14.29 3.25
CA SER A 163 6.04 14.81 2.67
C SER A 163 5.91 15.08 1.17
N ALA A 164 5.07 14.31 0.48
CA ALA A 164 4.95 14.36 -0.98
C ALA A 164 3.75 15.17 -1.48
N GLY A 165 3.02 15.84 -0.57
CA GLY A 165 1.84 16.61 -0.95
C GLY A 165 0.65 15.74 -1.36
N LEU A 166 0.60 14.52 -0.85
CA LEU A 166 -0.51 13.60 -1.11
C LEU A 166 -1.48 13.59 0.07
N ALA A 167 -2.71 13.21 -0.22
CA ALA A 167 -3.74 12.92 0.76
C ALA A 167 -3.77 11.43 1.06
N GLY A 168 -4.10 11.06 2.31
CA GLY A 168 -4.25 9.66 2.65
C GLY A 168 -5.15 9.47 3.85
N VAL A 169 -5.79 8.29 3.92
CA VAL A 169 -6.57 7.90 5.09
C VAL A 169 -6.57 6.37 5.25
N VAL A 170 -6.19 5.92 6.45
CA VAL A 170 -6.28 4.51 6.80
C VAL A 170 -7.70 4.18 7.26
N ARG A 171 -8.17 2.98 6.93
CA ARG A 171 -9.55 2.56 7.20
C ARG A 171 -9.59 1.10 7.64
N GLY A 172 -10.49 0.81 8.60
CA GLY A 172 -10.78 -0.56 9.01
C GLY A 172 -12.14 -1.05 8.55
N GLN A 173 -13.00 -0.13 8.05
CA GLN A 173 -14.36 -0.48 7.66
C GLN A 173 -14.41 -0.89 6.19
N LEU A 174 -14.45 -2.18 5.96
CA LEU A 174 -14.55 -2.78 4.62
C LEU A 174 -15.10 -4.20 4.77
N ASP A 175 -15.67 -4.72 3.70
CA ASP A 175 -16.13 -6.11 3.65
C ASP A 175 -14.94 -7.01 3.30
N ARG A 176 -14.30 -7.54 4.34
CA ARG A 176 -13.09 -8.37 4.18
C ARG A 176 -13.38 -9.67 3.44
N ALA A 177 -14.57 -10.25 3.62
CA ALA A 177 -14.92 -11.49 2.93
C ALA A 177 -15.08 -11.26 1.42
N ALA A 178 -15.80 -10.20 1.04
CA ALA A 178 -16.02 -9.89 -0.38
C ALA A 178 -14.71 -9.51 -1.07
N LEU A 179 -13.92 -8.63 -0.45
CA LEU A 179 -12.64 -8.22 -1.04
C LEU A 179 -11.66 -9.39 -1.09
N GLY A 180 -11.58 -10.19 -0.04
CA GLY A 180 -10.70 -11.35 0.01
C GLY A 180 -11.02 -12.35 -1.09
N ALA A 181 -12.30 -12.62 -1.32
CA ALA A 181 -12.73 -13.51 -2.40
C ALA A 181 -12.35 -12.95 -3.78
N ALA A 182 -12.58 -11.65 -3.99
CA ALA A 182 -12.25 -11.00 -5.26
C ALA A 182 -10.73 -11.00 -5.52
N LEU A 183 -9.92 -10.87 -4.47
CA LEU A 183 -8.46 -10.92 -4.56
C LEU A 183 -7.91 -12.34 -4.66
N GLY A 184 -8.73 -13.36 -4.44
CA GLY A 184 -8.29 -14.76 -4.44
C GLY A 184 -7.43 -15.12 -3.24
N LEU A 185 -7.67 -14.49 -2.08
CA LEU A 185 -6.88 -14.77 -0.88
C LEU A 185 -7.16 -16.17 -0.34
N GLY A 186 -6.12 -16.81 0.14
CA GLY A 186 -6.22 -18.14 0.74
C GLY A 186 -6.61 -18.10 2.22
N PRO A 187 -6.82 -19.30 2.81
CA PRO A 187 -7.36 -19.38 4.18
C PRO A 187 -6.45 -18.83 5.27
N SER A 188 -5.13 -18.74 5.02
CA SER A 188 -4.18 -18.17 5.98
C SER A 188 -4.02 -16.67 5.83
N GLN A 189 -4.62 -16.05 4.81
CA GLN A 189 -4.43 -14.62 4.53
C GLN A 189 -5.57 -13.81 5.13
N ARG A 190 -5.21 -12.75 5.85
CA ARG A 190 -6.17 -11.87 6.56
C ARG A 190 -5.96 -10.43 6.18
N ILE A 191 -7.01 -9.78 5.69
CA ILE A 191 -6.99 -8.33 5.48
C ILE A 191 -7.05 -7.67 6.86
N THR A 192 -6.07 -6.83 7.16
CA THR A 192 -6.05 -6.06 8.41
C THR A 192 -6.69 -4.68 8.19
N LEU A 193 -6.01 -3.81 7.44
CA LEU A 193 -6.45 -2.44 7.18
C LEU A 193 -6.35 -2.15 5.69
N ALA A 194 -7.02 -1.09 5.26
CA ALA A 194 -6.85 -0.50 3.94
C ALA A 194 -6.47 0.98 4.09
N GLN A 195 -5.87 1.56 3.06
CA GLN A 195 -5.47 2.97 3.08
C GLN A 195 -5.63 3.56 1.70
N THR A 196 -6.45 4.60 1.59
CA THR A 196 -6.65 5.32 0.33
C THR A 196 -5.57 6.39 0.19
N VAL A 197 -5.01 6.55 -0.99
CA VAL A 197 -3.97 7.54 -1.29
C VAL A 197 -4.27 8.19 -2.64
N GLY A 198 -4.04 9.49 -2.73
CA GLY A 198 -4.19 10.24 -3.96
C GLY A 198 -3.79 11.71 -3.75
N TYR A 199 -3.96 12.52 -4.77
CA TYR A 199 -3.78 13.95 -4.60
C TYR A 199 -4.99 14.54 -3.86
N PRO A 200 -4.80 15.55 -3.01
CA PRO A 200 -5.93 16.17 -2.33
C PRO A 200 -6.83 16.90 -3.33
N ALA A 201 -8.15 16.86 -3.11
CA ALA A 201 -9.10 17.58 -3.94
C ALA A 201 -8.83 19.08 -3.87
N GLY A 202 -8.97 19.75 -5.02
CA GLY A 202 -8.77 21.21 -5.12
C GLY A 202 -7.31 21.64 -5.16
N SER A 203 -6.36 20.71 -5.28
CA SER A 203 -4.96 21.07 -5.49
C SER A 203 -4.72 21.37 -6.98
N ASP A 204 -4.75 22.63 -7.34
CA ASP A 204 -4.33 23.04 -8.67
C ASP A 204 -2.81 22.94 -8.77
N THR A 205 -2.33 22.35 -9.85
CA THR A 205 -0.90 22.31 -10.18
C THR A 205 -0.44 23.62 -10.80
#